data_67e157b6b4ac08dee92c8e3173f2ce47
#
_entry.id   67e157b6b4ac08dee92c8e3173f2ce47
#
_cell.length_a   1.000
_cell.length_b   1.000
_cell.length_c   1.000
_cell.angle_alpha   90.00
_cell.angle_beta   90.00
_cell.angle_gamma   90.00
#
_symmetry.space_group_name_H-M   'P 1'
#
loop_
_entity.id
_entity.type
_entity.pdbx_description
1 polymer ?
#
loop_
_entity_poly.entity_id
_entity_poly.type
_entity_poly.pdbx_seq_one_letter_code
_entity_poly.pdbx_strand_id
1 'polypeptide(L)'
;MLKAAAGGGGRGMRIVQNAEELLPQFRSARSEAEKAFGIDDIFIEKYLENPKHIEVQILGDKYGNIVHLYERDCSIQRRHQKVIEFTPALCLTDEQREAICSDALKIARAVDYRSAGTVEFLVDKHGNHYFIEMNPRIQVEHTVSEIVTGVDIVQDQILIAEGYSLDSPEIAIPKQDSIRVTGHAIQCRITTEDPVNNFMPDTGVIENYHSPAGFGIRLDGGNGYEGSEITPFYDSLLVKITAFSRTFEDARRKAIRALSETTVKGVKTNIPFLFNVLNHKTFASGMCDTGFIANTPELLNISKVQDTELKVIEFLGNKFVNETRGKKPQFNVPVFPKFKQEELSALRGTKQLLDEKGP
;
A
#
# COMPACT_ATOMS: atom_id res chain seq x y z
N MET A 1 -15.77 -3.24 23.40
CA MET A 1 -16.18 -3.71 22.06
C MET A 1 -16.78 -5.10 22.17
N LEU A 2 -17.88 -5.38 21.46
CA LEU A 2 -18.46 -6.70 21.27
C LEU A 2 -17.87 -7.31 20.02
N LYS A 3 -17.49 -8.59 20.06
CA LYS A 3 -16.95 -9.35 18.92
C LYS A 3 -17.61 -10.71 18.80
N ALA A 4 -17.96 -11.11 17.56
CA ALA A 4 -18.40 -12.45 17.27
C ALA A 4 -17.21 -13.43 17.34
N ALA A 5 -17.34 -14.56 18.05
CA ALA A 5 -16.26 -15.53 18.22
C ALA A 5 -15.80 -16.14 16.89
N ALA A 6 -16.73 -16.33 15.94
CA ALA A 6 -16.43 -16.80 14.59
C ALA A 6 -16.21 -15.65 13.59
N GLY A 7 -16.23 -14.39 14.05
CA GLY A 7 -16.06 -13.20 13.21
C GLY A 7 -14.61 -12.96 12.80
N GLY A 8 -14.43 -12.37 11.61
CA GLY A 8 -13.12 -11.97 11.11
C GLY A 8 -13.24 -10.77 10.16
N GLY A 9 -12.12 -10.07 9.91
CA GLY A 9 -12.09 -8.95 8.96
C GLY A 9 -13.03 -7.79 9.31
N GLY A 10 -13.31 -7.55 10.60
CA GLY A 10 -14.18 -6.48 11.08
C GLY A 10 -15.68 -6.80 11.08
N ARG A 11 -16.10 -7.99 10.63
CA ARG A 11 -17.51 -8.42 10.69
C ARG A 11 -17.87 -8.92 12.10
N GLY A 12 -19.09 -8.59 12.56
CA GLY A 12 -19.58 -8.98 13.87
C GLY A 12 -18.93 -8.20 15.02
N MET A 13 -18.40 -7.00 14.75
CA MET A 13 -17.81 -6.10 15.74
C MET A 13 -18.74 -4.90 16.00
N ARG A 14 -18.92 -4.54 17.28
CA ARG A 14 -19.71 -3.37 17.68
C ARG A 14 -19.06 -2.65 18.84
N ILE A 15 -18.94 -1.34 18.72
CA ILE A 15 -18.51 -0.47 19.81
C ILE A 15 -19.73 -0.17 20.66
N VAL A 16 -19.57 -0.26 21.98
CA VAL A 16 -20.58 0.10 22.98
C VAL A 16 -20.02 1.23 23.81
N GLN A 17 -20.70 2.37 23.80
CA GLN A 17 -20.23 3.59 24.47
C GLN A 17 -20.64 3.64 25.95
N ASN A 18 -21.78 3.04 26.29
CA ASN A 18 -22.34 3.09 27.63
C ASN A 18 -23.09 1.78 27.96
N ALA A 19 -23.42 1.61 29.25
CA ALA A 19 -24.09 0.41 29.75
C ALA A 19 -25.50 0.20 29.17
N GLU A 20 -26.20 1.30 28.80
CA GLU A 20 -27.57 1.25 28.29
C GLU A 20 -27.60 0.64 26.86
N GLU A 21 -26.54 0.91 26.07
CA GLU A 21 -26.38 0.38 24.73
C GLU A 21 -25.94 -1.09 24.71
N LEU A 22 -25.37 -1.62 25.79
CA LEU A 22 -24.74 -2.94 25.81
C LEU A 22 -25.71 -4.03 25.40
N LEU A 23 -26.90 -4.10 25.98
CA LEU A 23 -27.85 -5.18 25.76
C LEU A 23 -28.48 -5.15 24.35
N PRO A 24 -28.93 -3.98 23.84
CA PRO A 24 -29.39 -3.87 22.45
C PRO A 24 -28.31 -4.24 21.43
N GLN A 25 -27.08 -3.74 21.60
CA GLN A 25 -25.97 -4.03 20.69
C GLN A 25 -25.53 -5.49 20.75
N PHE A 26 -25.54 -6.10 21.94
CA PHE A 26 -25.25 -7.52 22.12
C PHE A 26 -26.26 -8.40 21.36
N ARG A 27 -27.57 -8.14 21.50
CA ARG A 27 -28.61 -8.88 20.77
C ARG A 27 -28.47 -8.75 19.26
N SER A 28 -28.19 -7.53 18.81
CA SER A 28 -27.95 -7.27 17.38
C SER A 28 -26.71 -8.00 16.85
N ALA A 29 -25.61 -7.96 17.61
CA ALA A 29 -24.36 -8.67 17.25
C ALA A 29 -24.55 -10.19 17.16
N ARG A 30 -25.31 -10.78 18.12
CA ARG A 30 -25.63 -12.21 18.09
C ARG A 30 -26.42 -12.60 16.83
N SER A 31 -27.50 -11.87 16.53
CA SER A 31 -28.31 -12.12 15.34
C SER A 31 -27.51 -11.98 14.03
N GLU A 32 -26.58 -11.05 13.97
CA GLU A 32 -25.68 -10.88 12.82
C GLU A 32 -24.68 -12.04 12.72
N ALA A 33 -24.09 -12.45 13.84
CA ALA A 33 -23.12 -13.54 13.92
C ALA A 33 -23.75 -14.87 13.52
N GLU A 34 -24.94 -15.16 14.01
CA GLU A 34 -25.70 -16.37 13.66
C GLU A 34 -25.99 -16.44 12.15
N LYS A 35 -26.43 -15.33 11.54
CA LYS A 35 -26.72 -15.25 10.10
C LYS A 35 -25.47 -15.36 9.23
N ALA A 36 -24.36 -14.78 9.67
CA ALA A 36 -23.14 -14.70 8.89
C ALA A 36 -22.22 -15.92 9.05
N PHE A 37 -22.21 -16.52 10.25
CA PHE A 37 -21.24 -17.56 10.62
C PHE A 37 -21.86 -18.85 11.15
N GLY A 38 -23.18 -18.87 11.39
CA GLY A 38 -23.87 -20.02 11.99
C GLY A 38 -23.58 -20.23 13.49
N ILE A 39 -22.87 -19.31 14.13
CA ILE A 39 -22.49 -19.31 15.55
C ILE A 39 -22.77 -17.92 16.11
N ASP A 40 -23.51 -17.87 17.23
CA ASP A 40 -23.96 -16.62 17.84
C ASP A 40 -23.15 -16.19 19.08
N ASP A 41 -22.03 -16.86 19.33
CA ASP A 41 -21.15 -16.56 20.45
C ASP A 41 -20.51 -15.17 20.29
N ILE A 42 -20.70 -14.32 21.32
CA ILE A 42 -20.16 -12.98 21.39
C ILE A 42 -19.34 -12.84 22.66
N PHE A 43 -18.17 -12.25 22.56
CA PHE A 43 -17.35 -11.88 23.70
C PHE A 43 -17.09 -10.36 23.77
N ILE A 44 -16.61 -9.88 24.91
CA ILE A 44 -16.35 -8.48 25.17
C ILE A 44 -14.85 -8.27 25.28
N GLU A 45 -14.33 -7.31 24.52
CA GLU A 45 -12.95 -6.83 24.63
C GLU A 45 -12.91 -5.36 25.04
N LYS A 46 -11.82 -4.95 25.69
CA LYS A 46 -11.51 -3.55 25.93
C LYS A 46 -11.35 -2.84 24.59
N TYR A 47 -12.11 -1.77 24.39
CA TYR A 47 -11.96 -0.90 23.23
C TYR A 47 -10.80 0.08 23.44
N LEU A 48 -9.90 0.14 22.47
CA LEU A 48 -8.82 1.11 22.42
C LEU A 48 -9.22 2.23 21.44
N GLU A 49 -9.25 3.45 21.92
CA GLU A 49 -9.56 4.62 21.09
C GLU A 49 -8.35 5.05 20.27
N ASN A 50 -8.52 5.16 18.96
CA ASN A 50 -7.49 5.64 18.02
C ASN A 50 -6.11 5.00 18.23
N PRO A 51 -6.01 3.65 18.31
CA PRO A 51 -4.73 3.00 18.48
C PRO A 51 -3.91 3.04 17.18
N LYS A 52 -2.62 2.77 17.31
CA LYS A 52 -1.79 2.36 16.20
C LYS A 52 -2.00 0.86 15.93
N HIS A 53 -1.94 0.48 14.67
CA HIS A 53 -1.89 -0.93 14.26
C HIS A 53 -0.45 -1.27 13.88
N ILE A 54 0.22 -1.98 14.74
CA ILE A 54 1.61 -2.42 14.57
C ILE A 54 1.62 -3.93 14.46
N GLU A 55 2.37 -4.45 13.51
CA GLU A 55 2.49 -5.88 13.31
C GLU A 55 3.95 -6.30 13.15
N VAL A 56 4.26 -7.53 13.56
CA VAL A 56 5.63 -8.07 13.52
C VAL A 56 5.68 -9.25 12.56
N GLN A 57 6.58 -9.18 11.58
CA GLN A 57 6.84 -10.28 10.67
C GLN A 57 7.65 -11.37 11.35
N ILE A 58 7.16 -12.60 11.31
CA ILE A 58 7.81 -13.80 11.85
C ILE A 58 8.26 -14.69 10.69
N LEU A 59 9.40 -15.33 10.90
CA LEU A 59 9.88 -16.41 10.04
C LEU A 59 10.44 -17.53 10.95
N GLY A 60 9.96 -18.77 10.77
CA GLY A 60 10.36 -19.91 11.58
C GLY A 60 10.62 -21.15 10.76
N ASP A 61 11.62 -21.95 11.15
CA ASP A 61 11.92 -23.24 10.51
C ASP A 61 11.34 -24.44 11.29
N LYS A 62 11.55 -25.63 10.80
CA LYS A 62 11.10 -26.88 11.44
C LYS A 62 12.00 -27.32 12.62
N TYR A 63 13.13 -26.66 12.83
CA TYR A 63 14.11 -27.00 13.84
C TYR A 63 13.96 -26.18 15.12
N GLY A 64 12.96 -25.27 15.16
CA GLY A 64 12.68 -24.41 16.29
C GLY A 64 13.39 -23.05 16.26
N ASN A 65 14.12 -22.75 15.18
CA ASN A 65 14.66 -21.42 15.00
C ASN A 65 13.54 -20.49 14.54
N ILE A 66 13.31 -19.41 15.28
CA ILE A 66 12.29 -18.41 14.98
C ILE A 66 12.91 -17.02 15.13
N VAL A 67 12.78 -16.21 14.10
CA VAL A 67 13.22 -14.81 14.05
C VAL A 67 12.07 -13.87 13.71
N HIS A 68 12.23 -12.59 14.05
CA HIS A 68 11.38 -11.53 13.52
C HIS A 68 12.13 -10.69 12.46
N LEU A 69 11.39 -10.18 11.49
CA LEU A 69 11.88 -9.24 10.48
C LEU A 69 11.37 -7.83 10.77
N TYR A 70 11.35 -7.48 12.04
CA TYR A 70 10.87 -6.22 12.60
C TYR A 70 9.38 -5.94 12.35
N GLU A 71 8.97 -4.75 12.73
CA GLU A 71 7.59 -4.32 12.71
C GLU A 71 7.24 -3.50 11.47
N ARG A 72 5.95 -3.43 11.19
CA ARG A 72 5.31 -2.54 10.22
C ARG A 72 4.25 -1.69 10.91
N ASP A 73 4.13 -0.43 10.53
CA ASP A 73 2.96 0.39 10.88
C ASP A 73 1.91 0.25 9.77
N CYS A 74 0.77 -0.30 10.13
CA CYS A 74 -0.39 -0.55 9.27
C CYS A 74 -1.60 0.28 9.71
N SER A 75 -1.38 1.41 10.38
CA SER A 75 -2.45 2.25 10.93
C SER A 75 -3.28 2.98 9.88
N ILE A 76 -2.76 3.14 8.65
CA ILE A 76 -3.50 3.79 7.56
C ILE A 76 -4.53 2.81 7.00
N GLN A 77 -5.72 2.83 7.56
CA GLN A 77 -6.79 1.89 7.25
C GLN A 77 -8.09 2.61 6.90
N ARG A 78 -8.85 2.01 5.99
CA ARG A 78 -10.22 2.40 5.70
C ARG A 78 -11.13 1.21 5.96
N ARG A 79 -12.10 1.37 6.88
CA ARG A 79 -13.02 0.28 7.27
C ARG A 79 -12.28 -1.03 7.63
N HIS A 80 -11.19 -0.91 8.40
CA HIS A 80 -10.29 -2.00 8.80
C HIS A 80 -9.49 -2.65 7.64
N GLN A 81 -9.50 -2.07 6.45
CA GLN A 81 -8.63 -2.49 5.35
C GLN A 81 -7.40 -1.60 5.28
N LYS A 82 -6.23 -2.20 5.30
CA LYS A 82 -4.93 -1.52 5.18
C LYS A 82 -4.83 -0.87 3.79
N VAL A 83 -4.32 0.35 3.70
CA VAL A 83 -4.22 1.17 2.48
C VAL A 83 -2.78 1.55 2.18
N ILE A 84 -2.05 2.00 3.21
CA ILE A 84 -0.62 2.30 3.16
C ILE A 84 0.02 1.67 4.39
N GLU A 85 1.12 0.98 4.17
CA GLU A 85 1.93 0.38 5.22
C GLU A 85 3.38 0.87 5.11
N PHE A 86 4.06 0.98 6.23
CA PHE A 86 5.46 1.39 6.23
C PHE A 86 6.27 0.76 7.36
N THR A 87 7.57 0.74 7.18
CA THR A 87 8.53 0.27 8.18
C THR A 87 9.83 1.09 8.11
N PRO A 88 10.53 1.30 9.23
CA PRO A 88 10.14 1.08 10.62
C PRO A 88 8.99 1.99 11.06
N ALA A 89 8.24 1.57 12.08
CA ALA A 89 7.21 2.40 12.70
C ALA A 89 7.84 3.60 13.41
N LEU A 90 7.48 4.83 13.01
CA LEU A 90 8.07 6.06 13.57
C LEU A 90 7.56 6.39 14.97
N CYS A 91 6.44 5.80 15.36
CA CYS A 91 5.80 6.06 16.65
C CYS A 91 6.41 5.28 17.81
N LEU A 92 7.25 4.28 17.54
CA LEU A 92 7.85 3.44 18.57
C LEU A 92 9.25 3.92 18.94
N THR A 93 9.54 3.96 20.25
CA THR A 93 10.91 4.02 20.72
C THR A 93 11.62 2.68 20.49
N ASP A 94 12.94 2.65 20.62
CA ASP A 94 13.71 1.42 20.44
C ASP A 94 13.32 0.37 21.50
N GLU A 95 13.05 0.77 22.75
CA GLU A 95 12.59 -0.09 23.82
C GLU A 95 11.20 -0.68 23.53
N GLN A 96 10.29 0.13 23.00
CA GLN A 96 8.94 -0.32 22.61
C GLN A 96 9.01 -1.30 21.43
N ARG A 97 9.87 -1.02 20.46
CA ARG A 97 10.13 -1.92 19.32
C ARG A 97 10.68 -3.26 19.78
N GLU A 98 11.67 -3.26 20.66
CA GLU A 98 12.23 -4.48 21.22
C GLU A 98 11.18 -5.28 22.00
N ALA A 99 10.38 -4.62 22.82
CA ALA A 99 9.33 -5.26 23.62
C ALA A 99 8.28 -5.93 22.71
N ILE A 100 7.75 -5.23 21.71
CA ILE A 100 6.71 -5.76 20.82
C ILE A 100 7.25 -6.91 19.93
N CYS A 101 8.49 -6.80 19.43
CA CYS A 101 9.14 -7.85 18.66
C CYS A 101 9.43 -9.09 19.55
N SER A 102 9.87 -8.87 20.79
CA SER A 102 10.09 -9.96 21.76
C SER A 102 8.79 -10.70 22.07
N ASP A 103 7.69 -9.99 22.29
CA ASP A 103 6.40 -10.61 22.56
C ASP A 103 5.85 -11.37 21.35
N ALA A 104 6.07 -10.87 20.15
CA ALA A 104 5.74 -11.60 18.92
C ALA A 104 6.52 -12.93 18.81
N LEU A 105 7.82 -12.94 19.16
CA LEU A 105 8.62 -14.16 19.21
C LEU A 105 8.12 -15.13 20.30
N LYS A 106 7.70 -14.64 21.49
CA LYS A 106 7.13 -15.49 22.53
C LYS A 106 5.85 -16.19 22.06
N ILE A 107 4.97 -15.45 21.39
CA ILE A 107 3.73 -15.99 20.80
C ILE A 107 4.07 -17.07 19.76
N ALA A 108 4.97 -16.76 18.82
CA ALA A 108 5.35 -17.71 17.78
C ALA A 108 5.99 -18.98 18.34
N ARG A 109 6.86 -18.86 19.35
CA ARG A 109 7.48 -20.01 20.04
C ARG A 109 6.47 -20.86 20.80
N ALA A 110 5.46 -20.23 21.42
CA ALA A 110 4.43 -20.96 22.18
C ALA A 110 3.58 -21.91 21.34
N VAL A 111 3.57 -21.72 20.01
CA VAL A 111 2.82 -22.56 19.06
C VAL A 111 3.74 -23.29 18.06
N ASP A 112 5.04 -23.37 18.34
CA ASP A 112 6.05 -23.98 17.46
C ASP A 112 5.88 -23.55 15.99
N TYR A 113 5.75 -22.24 15.79
CA TYR A 113 5.39 -21.67 14.50
C TYR A 113 6.44 -21.92 13.41
N ARG A 114 5.97 -22.25 12.20
CA ARG A 114 6.83 -22.53 11.04
C ARG A 114 6.40 -21.69 9.83
N SER A 115 7.35 -21.36 8.95
CA SER A 115 7.21 -20.54 7.77
C SER A 115 6.96 -19.06 8.12
N ALA A 116 6.46 -18.27 7.16
CA ALA A 116 6.17 -16.86 7.35
C ALA A 116 4.82 -16.65 8.03
N GLY A 117 4.79 -15.77 9.03
CA GLY A 117 3.57 -15.35 9.71
C GLY A 117 3.69 -13.94 10.24
N THR A 118 2.60 -13.38 10.69
CA THR A 118 2.57 -12.02 11.22
C THR A 118 1.76 -11.97 12.50
N VAL A 119 2.34 -11.37 13.54
CA VAL A 119 1.65 -11.12 14.81
C VAL A 119 1.21 -9.68 14.84
N GLU A 120 -0.09 -9.43 15.00
CA GLU A 120 -0.71 -8.10 14.97
C GLU A 120 -0.99 -7.59 16.38
N PHE A 121 -0.70 -6.30 16.60
CA PHE A 121 -0.90 -5.60 17.87
C PHE A 121 -1.59 -4.25 17.66
N LEU A 122 -2.37 -3.84 18.66
CA LEU A 122 -2.75 -2.43 18.83
C LEU A 122 -1.83 -1.78 19.83
N VAL A 123 -1.37 -0.58 19.52
CA VAL A 123 -0.55 0.24 20.42
C VAL A 123 -1.34 1.47 20.82
N ASP A 124 -1.51 1.67 22.13
CA ASP A 124 -2.22 2.83 22.66
C ASP A 124 -1.35 4.09 22.69
N LYS A 125 -1.94 5.22 23.04
CA LYS A 125 -1.25 6.52 23.13
C LYS A 125 -0.14 6.59 24.19
N HIS A 126 -0.06 5.60 25.06
CA HIS A 126 0.97 5.48 26.08
C HIS A 126 2.12 4.55 25.66
N GLY A 127 1.99 3.92 24.48
CA GLY A 127 2.96 2.96 23.96
C GLY A 127 2.78 1.54 24.47
N ASN A 128 1.69 1.25 25.20
CA ASN A 128 1.36 -0.13 25.57
C ASN A 128 0.84 -0.87 24.35
N HIS A 129 1.33 -2.08 24.12
CA HIS A 129 0.88 -2.93 23.02
C HIS A 129 -0.04 -4.06 23.51
N TYR A 130 -1.02 -4.41 22.70
CA TYR A 130 -2.02 -5.42 22.99
C TYR A 130 -2.14 -6.34 21.78
N PHE A 131 -1.96 -7.65 22.00
CA PHE A 131 -2.12 -8.66 20.96
C PHE A 131 -3.55 -8.67 20.41
N ILE A 132 -3.69 -8.76 19.08
CA ILE A 132 -4.98 -8.93 18.41
C ILE A 132 -5.12 -10.33 17.86
N GLU A 133 -4.23 -10.69 16.93
CA GLU A 133 -4.27 -11.97 16.22
C GLU A 133 -2.91 -12.32 15.60
N MET A 134 -2.79 -13.56 15.16
CA MET A 134 -1.68 -14.00 14.34
C MET A 134 -2.20 -14.47 12.99
N ASN A 135 -1.65 -13.96 11.92
CA ASN A 135 -1.92 -14.38 10.56
C ASN A 135 -0.89 -15.44 10.13
N PRO A 136 -1.29 -16.74 10.04
CA PRO A 136 -0.36 -17.83 9.72
C PRO A 136 -0.13 -17.96 8.21
N ARG A 137 0.26 -16.89 7.58
CA ARG A 137 0.48 -16.78 6.13
C ARG A 137 1.32 -15.54 5.83
N ILE A 138 1.82 -15.47 4.59
CA ILE A 138 2.34 -14.21 4.07
C ILE A 138 1.22 -13.17 3.93
N GLN A 139 1.54 -11.91 4.14
CA GLN A 139 0.60 -10.79 3.99
C GLN A 139 0.95 -9.91 2.78
N VAL A 140 -0.01 -9.09 2.34
CA VAL A 140 0.16 -8.18 1.20
C VAL A 140 1.32 -7.22 1.42
N GLU A 141 1.52 -6.77 2.66
CA GLU A 141 2.50 -5.76 3.09
C GLU A 141 3.90 -6.32 3.40
N HIS A 142 4.17 -7.60 3.15
CA HIS A 142 5.50 -8.20 3.39
C HIS A 142 6.64 -7.46 2.69
N THR A 143 6.35 -6.80 1.56
CA THR A 143 7.34 -6.15 0.71
C THR A 143 8.15 -5.06 1.41
N VAL A 144 7.53 -4.32 2.37
CA VAL A 144 8.26 -3.30 3.13
C VAL A 144 9.31 -3.93 4.06
N SER A 145 8.99 -5.08 4.69
CA SER A 145 9.95 -5.81 5.52
C SER A 145 11.09 -6.39 4.68
N GLU A 146 10.79 -7.00 3.53
CA GLU A 146 11.81 -7.53 2.63
C GLU A 146 12.80 -6.46 2.17
N ILE A 147 12.31 -5.28 1.78
CA ILE A 147 13.17 -4.21 1.28
C ILE A 147 14.12 -3.68 2.35
N VAL A 148 13.64 -3.49 3.59
CA VAL A 148 14.49 -2.90 4.64
C VAL A 148 15.42 -3.91 5.30
N THR A 149 15.09 -5.21 5.26
CA THR A 149 15.91 -6.27 5.85
C THR A 149 16.81 -6.98 4.83
N GLY A 150 16.44 -6.92 3.55
CA GLY A 150 17.11 -7.68 2.49
C GLY A 150 16.78 -9.18 2.48
N VAL A 151 15.76 -9.61 3.25
CA VAL A 151 15.30 -11.00 3.34
C VAL A 151 14.19 -11.25 2.33
N ASP A 152 14.34 -12.23 1.45
CA ASP A 152 13.28 -12.69 0.53
C ASP A 152 12.39 -13.70 1.24
N ILE A 153 11.30 -13.20 1.83
CA ILE A 153 10.39 -14.02 2.66
C ILE A 153 9.75 -15.14 1.84
N VAL A 154 9.41 -14.88 0.58
CA VAL A 154 8.74 -15.87 -0.28
C VAL A 154 9.71 -16.98 -0.67
N GLN A 155 10.94 -16.65 -1.02
CA GLN A 155 11.98 -17.63 -1.28
C GLN A 155 12.25 -18.47 -0.03
N ASP A 156 12.38 -17.83 1.12
CA ASP A 156 12.64 -18.52 2.39
C ASP A 156 11.50 -19.44 2.80
N GLN A 157 10.23 -19.07 2.52
CA GLN A 157 9.09 -19.97 2.72
C GLN A 157 9.24 -21.29 1.94
N ILE A 158 9.69 -21.19 0.69
CA ILE A 158 9.92 -22.37 -0.18
C ILE A 158 11.07 -23.20 0.37
N LEU A 159 12.19 -22.59 0.70
CA LEU A 159 13.36 -23.27 1.25
C LEU A 159 13.05 -23.95 2.60
N ILE A 160 12.33 -23.28 3.49
CA ILE A 160 11.86 -23.87 4.77
C ILE A 160 10.93 -25.06 4.50
N ALA A 161 10.05 -24.99 3.52
CA ALA A 161 9.17 -26.10 3.16
C ALA A 161 9.96 -27.29 2.58
N GLU A 162 11.03 -27.05 1.84
CA GLU A 162 11.99 -28.04 1.38
C GLU A 162 12.83 -28.65 2.51
N GLY A 163 12.85 -28.00 3.67
CA GLY A 163 13.50 -28.51 4.88
C GLY A 163 14.78 -27.85 5.27
N TYR A 164 15.15 -26.75 4.64
CA TYR A 164 16.31 -25.96 5.05
C TYR A 164 16.06 -25.29 6.41
N SER A 165 17.13 -25.14 7.20
CA SER A 165 17.10 -24.35 8.44
C SER A 165 17.41 -22.89 8.16
N LEU A 166 17.00 -21.98 9.06
CA LEU A 166 17.27 -20.54 8.91
C LEU A 166 18.76 -20.22 8.81
N ASP A 167 19.61 -21.00 9.48
CA ASP A 167 21.07 -20.84 9.48
C ASP A 167 21.77 -21.54 8.30
N SER A 168 21.03 -22.22 7.42
CA SER A 168 21.60 -22.85 6.23
C SER A 168 22.19 -21.80 5.27
N PRO A 169 23.18 -22.15 4.44
CA PRO A 169 23.75 -21.22 3.48
C PRO A 169 22.74 -20.63 2.48
N GLU A 170 21.67 -21.36 2.20
CA GLU A 170 20.62 -20.99 1.26
C GLU A 170 19.73 -19.85 1.80
N ILE A 171 19.45 -19.82 3.11
CA ILE A 171 18.65 -18.80 3.79
C ILE A 171 19.55 -17.75 4.46
N ALA A 172 20.66 -18.17 5.05
CA ALA A 172 21.69 -17.33 5.64
C ALA A 172 21.22 -16.41 6.78
N ILE A 173 20.28 -16.86 7.60
CA ILE A 173 19.80 -16.16 8.82
C ILE A 173 20.24 -16.95 10.07
N PRO A 174 21.51 -16.87 10.50
CA PRO A 174 22.01 -17.70 11.59
C PRO A 174 21.48 -17.31 12.98
N LYS A 175 21.03 -16.09 13.13
CA LYS A 175 20.46 -15.57 14.41
C LYS A 175 19.76 -14.24 14.20
N GLN A 176 18.94 -13.82 15.17
CA GLN A 176 18.21 -12.54 15.14
C GLN A 176 19.12 -11.33 14.86
N ASP A 177 20.29 -11.27 15.50
CA ASP A 177 21.23 -10.14 15.36
C ASP A 177 21.88 -10.02 13.98
N SER A 178 21.72 -11.03 13.11
CA SER A 178 22.19 -10.96 11.72
C SER A 178 21.25 -10.11 10.83
N ILE A 179 19.99 -9.93 11.27
CA ILE A 179 18.98 -9.17 10.55
C ILE A 179 19.09 -7.70 10.96
N ARG A 180 19.26 -6.83 9.98
CA ARG A 180 19.36 -5.38 10.20
C ARG A 180 18.34 -4.65 9.35
N VAL A 181 17.70 -3.65 9.94
CA VAL A 181 16.84 -2.70 9.20
C VAL A 181 17.70 -1.61 8.59
N THR A 182 17.55 -1.40 7.30
CA THR A 182 18.25 -0.33 6.57
C THR A 182 17.24 0.58 5.90
N GLY A 183 17.23 1.85 6.28
CA GLY A 183 16.34 2.86 5.70
C GLY A 183 14.86 2.68 6.05
N HIS A 184 14.00 3.17 5.17
CA HIS A 184 12.54 3.19 5.34
C HIS A 184 11.86 2.77 4.05
N ALA A 185 10.79 1.97 4.17
CA ALA A 185 9.95 1.57 3.05
C ALA A 185 8.49 1.96 3.30
N ILE A 186 7.81 2.41 2.25
CA ILE A 186 6.38 2.75 2.25
C ILE A 186 5.73 2.00 1.10
N GLN A 187 4.73 1.18 1.40
CA GLN A 187 3.90 0.48 0.41
C GLN A 187 2.57 1.19 0.25
N CYS A 188 2.16 1.43 -0.99
CA CYS A 188 0.83 1.92 -1.36
C CYS A 188 0.09 0.82 -2.10
N ARG A 189 -1.13 0.50 -1.67
CA ARG A 189 -2.02 -0.42 -2.39
C ARG A 189 -2.84 0.37 -3.40
N ILE A 190 -2.57 0.13 -4.67
CA ILE A 190 -3.39 0.71 -5.75
C ILE A 190 -4.54 -0.25 -6.02
N THR A 191 -5.76 0.26 -5.83
CA THR A 191 -7.00 -0.49 -6.04
C THR A 191 -7.85 0.15 -7.13
N THR A 192 -8.66 -0.68 -7.82
CA THR A 192 -9.64 -0.23 -8.80
C THR A 192 -10.94 0.18 -8.10
N GLU A 193 -10.86 1.25 -7.32
CA GLU A 193 -11.96 1.81 -6.54
C GLU A 193 -12.08 3.31 -6.80
N ASP A 194 -13.31 3.83 -6.80
CA ASP A 194 -13.61 5.27 -6.96
C ASP A 194 -13.71 5.96 -5.60
N PRO A 195 -12.69 6.69 -5.14
CA PRO A 195 -12.73 7.36 -3.85
C PRO A 195 -13.82 8.42 -3.72
N VAL A 196 -14.20 9.06 -4.86
CA VAL A 196 -15.25 10.08 -4.90
C VAL A 196 -16.63 9.46 -4.69
N ASN A 197 -16.78 8.19 -5.11
CA ASN A 197 -18.02 7.42 -4.96
C ASN A 197 -17.90 6.39 -3.84
N ASN A 198 -17.45 6.83 -2.65
CA ASN A 198 -17.33 6.01 -1.45
C ASN A 198 -16.51 4.72 -1.64
N PHE A 199 -15.50 4.75 -2.53
CA PHE A 199 -14.65 3.61 -2.89
C PHE A 199 -15.44 2.41 -3.44
N MET A 200 -16.46 2.68 -4.23
CA MET A 200 -17.10 1.59 -4.98
C MET A 200 -16.08 0.98 -5.94
N PRO A 201 -16.00 -0.35 -5.99
CA PRO A 201 -15.18 -1.03 -6.99
C PRO A 201 -15.58 -0.57 -8.40
N ASP A 202 -14.59 -0.24 -9.22
CA ASP A 202 -14.76 0.09 -10.62
C ASP A 202 -14.29 -1.08 -11.48
N THR A 203 -15.02 -1.36 -12.54
CA THR A 203 -14.79 -2.50 -13.43
C THR A 203 -14.69 -2.04 -14.86
N GLY A 204 -13.96 -2.78 -15.68
CA GLY A 204 -13.73 -2.42 -17.09
C GLY A 204 -12.45 -3.02 -17.62
N VAL A 205 -12.03 -2.57 -18.80
CA VAL A 205 -10.77 -2.98 -19.42
C VAL A 205 -9.74 -1.89 -19.21
N ILE A 206 -8.54 -2.26 -18.77
CA ILE A 206 -7.41 -1.32 -18.69
C ILE A 206 -6.96 -0.97 -20.11
N GLU A 207 -7.21 0.27 -20.51
CA GLU A 207 -6.87 0.77 -21.84
C GLU A 207 -5.42 1.23 -21.96
N ASN A 208 -4.86 1.74 -20.85
CA ASN A 208 -3.46 2.14 -20.76
C ASN A 208 -2.94 1.90 -19.35
N TYR A 209 -1.77 1.29 -19.27
CA TYR A 209 -1.08 1.04 -18.02
C TYR A 209 0.38 1.46 -18.13
N HIS A 210 0.79 2.42 -17.30
CA HIS A 210 2.19 2.80 -17.16
C HIS A 210 2.61 2.71 -15.69
N SER A 211 3.65 1.95 -15.42
CA SER A 211 4.20 1.76 -14.08
C SER A 211 5.43 2.64 -13.84
N PRO A 212 5.65 3.12 -12.61
CA PRO A 212 6.82 3.88 -12.25
C PRO A 212 8.07 2.98 -12.23
N ALA A 213 9.23 3.58 -12.38
CA ALA A 213 10.50 2.88 -12.30
C ALA A 213 11.57 3.68 -11.56
N GLY A 214 12.76 3.11 -11.43
CA GLY A 214 13.95 3.76 -10.87
C GLY A 214 14.34 3.28 -9.50
N PHE A 215 15.48 3.76 -9.01
CA PHE A 215 16.09 3.31 -7.77
C PHE A 215 15.19 3.54 -6.55
N GLY A 216 14.92 2.44 -5.83
CA GLY A 216 14.10 2.44 -4.62
C GLY A 216 12.59 2.37 -4.90
N ILE A 217 12.18 1.89 -6.08
CA ILE A 217 10.80 1.54 -6.41
C ILE A 217 10.73 0.05 -6.70
N ARG A 218 9.85 -0.63 -5.99
CA ARG A 218 9.47 -2.02 -6.23
C ARG A 218 7.99 -2.09 -6.58
N LEU A 219 7.67 -2.93 -7.56
CA LEU A 219 6.31 -3.20 -8.01
C LEU A 219 5.99 -4.67 -7.79
N ASP A 220 4.84 -4.91 -7.17
CA ASP A 220 4.27 -6.26 -7.06
C ASP A 220 2.86 -6.20 -7.68
N GLY A 221 2.80 -6.56 -8.94
CA GLY A 221 1.60 -6.47 -9.76
C GLY A 221 0.79 -7.76 -9.76
N GLY A 222 -0.53 -7.58 -9.91
CA GLY A 222 -1.46 -8.64 -10.26
C GLY A 222 -1.94 -8.44 -11.70
N ASN A 223 -3.16 -7.91 -11.85
CA ASN A 223 -3.79 -7.67 -13.15
C ASN A 223 -3.49 -6.29 -13.76
N GLY A 224 -2.42 -5.62 -13.32
CA GLY A 224 -2.03 -4.30 -13.79
C GLY A 224 -1.26 -4.34 -15.10
N TYR A 225 -1.94 -4.60 -16.22
CA TYR A 225 -1.39 -4.53 -17.56
C TYR A 225 -2.46 -4.10 -18.58
N GLU A 226 -2.03 -3.55 -19.69
CA GLU A 226 -2.91 -3.08 -20.76
C GLU A 226 -3.69 -4.26 -21.37
N GLY A 227 -5.00 -4.08 -21.56
CA GLY A 227 -5.93 -5.11 -22.03
C GLY A 227 -6.48 -6.03 -20.92
N SER A 228 -6.04 -5.88 -19.67
CA SER A 228 -6.56 -6.66 -18.55
C SER A 228 -8.01 -6.27 -18.23
N GLU A 229 -8.88 -7.27 -18.07
CA GLU A 229 -10.27 -7.07 -17.65
C GLU A 229 -10.37 -7.11 -16.12
N ILE A 230 -10.85 -6.02 -15.55
CA ILE A 230 -11.14 -5.90 -14.12
C ILE A 230 -12.60 -6.26 -13.89
N THR A 231 -12.82 -7.33 -13.13
CA THR A 231 -14.14 -7.88 -12.83
C THR A 231 -14.51 -7.67 -11.36
N PRO A 232 -15.80 -7.70 -10.99
CA PRO A 232 -16.25 -7.57 -9.61
C PRO A 232 -16.08 -8.85 -8.78
N PHE A 233 -15.56 -9.93 -9.35
CA PHE A 233 -15.50 -11.26 -8.72
C PHE A 233 -14.23 -11.47 -7.90
N TYR A 234 -13.22 -10.61 -8.05
CA TYR A 234 -11.93 -10.66 -7.36
C TYR A 234 -11.69 -9.39 -6.57
N ASP A 235 -10.64 -9.42 -5.75
CA ASP A 235 -10.18 -8.24 -5.00
C ASP A 235 -9.83 -7.10 -5.98
N SER A 236 -10.10 -5.86 -5.55
CA SER A 236 -9.81 -4.65 -6.32
C SER A 236 -8.32 -4.28 -6.39
N LEU A 237 -7.44 -5.02 -5.70
CA LEU A 237 -6.00 -4.75 -5.67
C LEU A 237 -5.38 -4.96 -7.05
N LEU A 238 -4.90 -3.87 -7.64
CA LEU A 238 -4.27 -3.87 -8.96
C LEU A 238 -2.77 -4.10 -8.87
N VAL A 239 -2.09 -3.32 -8.03
CA VAL A 239 -0.64 -3.35 -7.86
C VAL A 239 -0.25 -2.76 -6.51
N LYS A 240 0.84 -3.25 -5.93
CA LYS A 240 1.52 -2.62 -4.79
C LYS A 240 2.73 -1.85 -5.30
N ILE A 241 2.84 -0.59 -4.90
CA ILE A 241 4.05 0.21 -5.13
C ILE A 241 4.75 0.37 -3.79
N THR A 242 5.96 -0.16 -3.68
CA THR A 242 6.79 -0.01 -2.49
C THR A 242 7.95 0.92 -2.80
N ALA A 243 8.01 2.06 -2.11
CA ALA A 243 9.07 3.05 -2.23
C ALA A 243 10.04 2.94 -1.05
N PHE A 244 11.34 2.93 -1.34
CA PHE A 244 12.41 2.80 -0.36
C PHE A 244 13.39 3.97 -0.43
N SER A 245 13.83 4.44 0.74
CA SER A 245 14.94 5.39 0.86
C SER A 245 15.61 5.34 2.24
N ARG A 246 16.69 6.12 2.40
CA ARG A 246 17.43 6.18 3.67
C ARG A 246 16.64 6.83 4.80
N THR A 247 15.76 7.79 4.47
CA THR A 247 14.89 8.48 5.43
C THR A 247 13.43 8.25 5.06
N PHE A 248 12.54 8.34 6.05
CA PHE A 248 11.10 8.24 5.83
C PHE A 248 10.59 9.31 4.86
N GLU A 249 11.04 10.55 5.03
CA GLU A 249 10.65 11.66 4.16
C GLU A 249 11.05 11.43 2.70
N ASP A 250 12.25 10.91 2.45
CA ASP A 250 12.68 10.60 1.09
C ASP A 250 11.92 9.40 0.51
N ALA A 251 11.58 8.38 1.33
CA ALA A 251 10.72 7.28 0.91
C ALA A 251 9.32 7.80 0.54
N ARG A 252 8.76 8.71 1.36
CA ARG A 252 7.48 9.39 1.10
C ARG A 252 7.51 10.17 -0.21
N ARG A 253 8.55 10.98 -0.46
CA ARG A 253 8.72 11.71 -1.72
C ARG A 253 8.81 10.78 -2.92
N LYS A 254 9.52 9.65 -2.78
CA LYS A 254 9.59 8.63 -3.83
C LYS A 254 8.23 7.96 -4.07
N ALA A 255 7.46 7.67 -3.01
CA ALA A 255 6.10 7.14 -3.17
C ALA A 255 5.20 8.13 -3.92
N ILE A 256 5.24 9.42 -3.57
CA ILE A 256 4.51 10.48 -4.26
C ILE A 256 4.93 10.55 -5.74
N ARG A 257 6.23 10.54 -6.04
CA ARG A 257 6.73 10.51 -7.41
C ARG A 257 6.24 9.28 -8.17
N ALA A 258 6.36 8.10 -7.56
CA ALA A 258 5.93 6.85 -8.17
C ALA A 258 4.42 6.86 -8.50
N LEU A 259 3.58 7.37 -7.59
CA LEU A 259 2.16 7.54 -7.85
C LEU A 259 1.90 8.54 -8.99
N SER A 260 2.70 9.63 -9.09
CA SER A 260 2.54 10.63 -10.16
C SER A 260 2.94 10.11 -11.55
N GLU A 261 3.84 9.15 -11.60
CA GLU A 261 4.27 8.49 -12.83
C GLU A 261 3.32 7.33 -13.21
N THR A 262 2.54 6.83 -12.26
CA THR A 262 1.59 5.73 -12.53
C THR A 262 0.40 6.23 -13.33
N THR A 263 0.15 5.61 -14.47
CA THR A 263 -1.04 5.89 -15.28
C THR A 263 -1.86 4.62 -15.41
N VAL A 264 -3.15 4.72 -15.07
CA VAL A 264 -4.15 3.67 -15.31
C VAL A 264 -5.34 4.33 -15.97
N LYS A 265 -5.67 3.94 -17.21
CA LYS A 265 -6.86 4.41 -17.94
C LYS A 265 -7.80 3.24 -18.22
N GLY A 266 -9.09 3.52 -18.37
CA GLY A 266 -10.15 2.53 -18.59
C GLY A 266 -10.90 2.16 -17.30
N VAL A 267 -10.25 2.30 -16.13
CA VAL A 267 -10.87 2.11 -14.82
C VAL A 267 -10.42 3.22 -13.87
N LYS A 268 -11.25 3.52 -12.88
CA LYS A 268 -10.91 4.44 -11.78
C LYS A 268 -10.03 3.74 -10.76
N THR A 269 -9.17 4.51 -10.11
CA THR A 269 -8.28 4.00 -9.06
C THR A 269 -8.27 4.92 -7.84
N ASN A 270 -7.76 4.39 -6.73
CA ASN A 270 -7.57 5.15 -5.49
C ASN A 270 -6.31 6.05 -5.50
N ILE A 271 -5.55 6.13 -6.60
CA ILE A 271 -4.31 6.92 -6.70
C ILE A 271 -4.48 8.36 -6.20
N PRO A 272 -5.52 9.13 -6.59
CA PRO A 272 -5.68 10.50 -6.12
C PRO A 272 -5.86 10.60 -4.59
N PHE A 273 -6.54 9.62 -3.99
CA PHE A 273 -6.69 9.52 -2.55
C PHE A 273 -5.34 9.23 -1.86
N LEU A 274 -4.56 8.28 -2.37
CA LEU A 274 -3.23 7.96 -1.87
C LEU A 274 -2.31 9.19 -1.90
N PHE A 275 -2.41 10.01 -2.95
CA PHE A 275 -1.71 11.29 -3.05
C PHE A 275 -2.05 12.22 -1.89
N ASN A 276 -3.34 12.39 -1.58
CA ASN A 276 -3.80 13.24 -0.48
C ASN A 276 -3.28 12.71 0.87
N VAL A 277 -3.32 11.38 1.08
CA VAL A 277 -2.79 10.76 2.29
C VAL A 277 -1.30 11.04 2.45
N LEU A 278 -0.50 10.74 1.42
CA LEU A 278 0.96 10.93 1.48
C LEU A 278 1.37 12.40 1.68
N ASN A 279 0.58 13.35 1.17
CA ASN A 279 0.84 14.78 1.33
C ASN A 279 0.30 15.36 2.64
N HIS A 280 -0.50 14.61 3.39
CA HIS A 280 -1.04 15.10 4.65
C HIS A 280 0.04 15.21 5.73
N LYS A 281 0.02 16.30 6.52
CA LYS A 281 1.01 16.58 7.58
C LYS A 281 1.12 15.48 8.63
N THR A 282 -0.02 14.87 9.01
CA THR A 282 -0.07 13.79 9.99
C THR A 282 0.62 12.52 9.45
N PHE A 283 0.47 12.20 8.16
CA PHE A 283 1.23 11.12 7.54
C PHE A 283 2.72 11.42 7.49
N ALA A 284 3.09 12.63 7.07
CA ALA A 284 4.49 13.05 7.00
C ALA A 284 5.21 12.97 8.37
N SER A 285 4.49 13.13 9.48
CA SER A 285 5.03 12.95 10.83
C SER A 285 5.05 11.48 11.30
N GLY A 286 4.45 10.53 10.56
CA GLY A 286 4.33 9.13 10.97
C GLY A 286 3.35 8.89 12.12
N MET A 287 2.50 9.86 12.47
CA MET A 287 1.65 9.81 13.66
C MET A 287 0.18 9.46 13.36
N CYS A 288 -0.12 8.92 12.18
CA CYS A 288 -1.47 8.45 11.87
C CYS A 288 -1.86 7.27 12.77
N ASP A 289 -3.08 7.29 13.26
CA ASP A 289 -3.73 6.19 13.97
C ASP A 289 -4.76 5.49 13.06
N THR A 290 -5.43 4.44 13.57
CA THR A 290 -6.44 3.69 12.81
C THR A 290 -7.69 4.51 12.45
N GLY A 291 -7.93 5.61 13.13
CA GLY A 291 -9.01 6.56 12.86
C GLY A 291 -8.66 7.66 11.86
N PHE A 292 -7.39 7.77 11.45
CA PHE A 292 -6.89 8.89 10.65
C PHE A 292 -7.73 9.17 9.40
N ILE A 293 -8.01 8.16 8.57
CA ILE A 293 -8.81 8.36 7.35
C ILE A 293 -10.25 8.79 7.67
N ALA A 294 -10.86 8.16 8.68
CA ALA A 294 -12.25 8.47 9.06
C ALA A 294 -12.39 9.87 9.64
N ASN A 295 -11.36 10.34 10.35
CA ASN A 295 -11.35 11.65 11.02
C ASN A 295 -10.83 12.79 10.14
N THR A 296 -10.42 12.51 8.89
CA THR A 296 -9.80 13.47 7.96
C THR A 296 -10.55 13.49 6.62
N PRO A 297 -11.78 14.02 6.58
CA PRO A 297 -12.62 14.01 5.37
C PRO A 297 -12.00 14.76 4.19
N GLU A 298 -11.08 15.70 4.43
CA GLU A 298 -10.36 16.43 3.39
C GLU A 298 -9.49 15.53 2.50
N LEU A 299 -9.13 14.33 2.94
CA LEU A 299 -8.44 13.35 2.11
C LEU A 299 -9.26 12.94 0.87
N LEU A 300 -10.59 13.10 0.94
CA LEU A 300 -11.51 12.82 -0.16
C LEU A 300 -11.76 14.03 -1.07
N ASN A 301 -11.20 15.20 -0.74
CA ASN A 301 -11.22 16.38 -1.62
C ASN A 301 -10.29 16.13 -2.82
N ILE A 302 -10.69 15.20 -3.66
CA ILE A 302 -10.01 14.91 -4.90
C ILE A 302 -10.46 15.99 -5.89
N SER A 303 -9.59 16.97 -6.12
CA SER A 303 -9.75 17.85 -7.27
C SER A 303 -9.91 16.93 -8.46
N LYS A 304 -11.01 17.07 -9.19
CA LYS A 304 -11.09 16.44 -10.53
C LYS A 304 -9.81 16.87 -11.21
N VAL A 305 -8.88 15.95 -11.40
CA VAL A 305 -7.69 16.20 -12.22
C VAL A 305 -8.30 16.73 -13.49
N GLN A 306 -8.07 18.02 -13.73
CA GLN A 306 -8.57 18.62 -14.98
C GLN A 306 -7.71 17.91 -16.00
N ASP A 307 -8.31 16.93 -16.65
CA ASP A 307 -7.68 16.24 -17.77
C ASP A 307 -7.37 17.34 -18.77
N THR A 308 -6.12 17.83 -18.69
CA THR A 308 -5.67 18.95 -19.52
C THR A 308 -5.80 18.57 -20.97
N GLU A 309 -5.68 17.27 -21.29
CA GLU A 309 -5.90 16.71 -22.60
C GLU A 309 -7.37 16.82 -23.01
N LEU A 310 -8.31 16.47 -22.12
CA LEU A 310 -9.75 16.59 -22.37
C LEU A 310 -10.15 18.05 -22.53
N LYS A 311 -9.60 18.97 -21.73
CA LYS A 311 -9.85 20.41 -21.90
C LYS A 311 -9.29 20.98 -23.20
N VAL A 312 -8.11 20.48 -23.61
CA VAL A 312 -7.54 20.86 -24.91
C VAL A 312 -8.43 20.32 -26.05
N ILE A 313 -8.89 19.06 -25.93
CA ILE A 313 -9.81 18.46 -26.91
C ILE A 313 -11.17 19.17 -26.92
N GLU A 314 -11.75 19.48 -25.75
CA GLU A 314 -12.98 20.28 -25.65
C GLU A 314 -12.80 21.69 -26.22
N PHE A 315 -11.69 22.35 -25.89
CA PHE A 315 -11.36 23.66 -26.44
C PHE A 315 -11.21 23.61 -27.98
N LEU A 316 -10.47 22.65 -28.49
CA LEU A 316 -10.29 22.43 -29.92
C LEU A 316 -11.63 22.05 -30.59
N GLY A 317 -12.40 21.15 -29.98
CA GLY A 317 -13.73 20.77 -30.48
C GLY A 317 -14.69 21.93 -30.48
N ASN A 318 -14.77 22.74 -29.43
CA ASN A 318 -15.58 23.94 -29.36
C ASN A 318 -15.14 24.99 -30.40
N LYS A 319 -13.84 25.17 -30.58
CA LYS A 319 -13.30 26.08 -31.60
C LYS A 319 -13.62 25.63 -33.02
N PHE A 320 -13.44 24.31 -33.28
CA PHE A 320 -13.79 23.75 -34.60
C PHE A 320 -15.30 23.80 -34.89
N VAL A 321 -16.14 23.40 -33.96
CA VAL A 321 -17.60 23.32 -34.15
C VAL A 321 -18.25 24.71 -34.20
N ASN A 322 -17.80 25.65 -33.36
CA ASN A 322 -18.46 26.95 -33.23
C ASN A 322 -17.87 28.03 -34.13
N GLU A 323 -16.56 27.96 -34.47
CA GLU A 323 -15.95 28.95 -35.37
C GLU A 323 -16.05 28.58 -36.86
N THR A 324 -16.30 27.30 -37.20
CA THR A 324 -16.41 26.85 -38.61
C THR A 324 -17.85 26.79 -39.15
N ARG A 325 -18.87 27.07 -38.31
CA ARG A 325 -20.25 27.23 -38.81
C ARG A 325 -20.33 28.45 -39.69
N GLY A 326 -20.05 28.26 -41.01
CA GLY A 326 -20.24 29.26 -42.05
C GLY A 326 -18.97 29.74 -42.79
N LYS A 327 -17.79 29.24 -42.48
CA LYS A 327 -16.56 29.54 -43.22
C LYS A 327 -15.86 28.26 -43.70
N LYS A 328 -15.47 28.24 -44.98
CA LYS A 328 -14.59 27.18 -45.50
C LYS A 328 -13.28 27.19 -44.66
N PRO A 329 -12.81 26.06 -44.14
CA PRO A 329 -11.60 26.05 -43.36
C PRO A 329 -10.40 26.47 -44.21
N GLN A 330 -9.80 27.61 -43.89
CA GLN A 330 -8.45 27.92 -44.35
C GLN A 330 -7.50 27.27 -43.32
N PHE A 331 -6.92 26.15 -43.70
CA PHE A 331 -5.83 25.55 -42.94
C PHE A 331 -4.58 26.41 -43.11
N ASN A 332 -4.31 27.32 -42.20
CA ASN A 332 -2.97 27.85 -42.04
C ASN A 332 -2.15 26.72 -41.38
N VAL A 333 -1.55 25.89 -42.21
CA VAL A 333 -0.51 24.97 -41.74
C VAL A 333 0.58 25.85 -41.07
N PRO A 334 0.95 25.63 -39.80
CA PRO A 334 2.05 26.36 -39.21
C PRO A 334 3.28 26.13 -40.08
N VAL A 335 3.77 27.21 -40.72
CA VAL A 335 5.04 27.14 -41.44
C VAL A 335 6.10 26.99 -40.34
N PHE A 336 6.56 25.78 -40.17
CA PHE A 336 7.78 25.58 -39.35
C PHE A 336 8.88 26.45 -39.93
N PRO A 337 9.62 27.22 -39.11
CA PRO A 337 10.72 28.00 -39.60
C PRO A 337 11.66 27.07 -40.37
N LYS A 338 11.88 27.36 -41.65
CA LYS A 338 12.86 26.63 -42.45
C LYS A 338 14.20 26.90 -41.77
N PHE A 339 14.76 25.86 -41.12
CA PHE A 339 16.14 25.92 -40.67
C PHE A 339 17.00 26.30 -41.86
N LYS A 340 17.82 27.33 -41.69
CA LYS A 340 18.76 27.74 -42.76
C LYS A 340 19.71 26.57 -42.99
N GLN A 341 20.08 26.36 -44.23
CA GLN A 341 20.93 25.25 -44.67
C GLN A 341 22.26 25.19 -43.89
N GLU A 342 22.71 26.35 -43.39
CA GLU A 342 23.89 26.50 -42.52
C GLU A 342 23.69 25.89 -41.10
N GLU A 343 22.47 25.93 -40.54
CA GLU A 343 22.17 25.31 -39.24
C GLU A 343 22.07 23.77 -39.34
N LEU A 344 21.62 23.28 -40.49
CA LEU A 344 21.62 21.83 -40.76
C LEU A 344 23.01 21.28 -41.06
N SER A 345 23.93 22.09 -41.60
CA SER A 345 25.33 21.69 -41.79
C SER A 345 26.12 21.67 -40.47
N ALA A 346 25.80 22.55 -39.52
CA ALA A 346 26.37 22.51 -38.16
C ALA A 346 25.98 21.26 -37.36
N LEU A 347 24.72 20.80 -37.53
CA LEU A 347 24.24 19.55 -36.94
C LEU A 347 24.83 18.29 -37.60
N ARG A 348 25.20 18.34 -38.87
CA ARG A 348 25.90 17.26 -39.56
C ARG A 348 27.38 17.21 -39.22
N GLY A 349 28.01 18.33 -38.96
CA GLY A 349 29.41 18.41 -38.50
C GLY A 349 29.63 17.81 -37.12
N THR A 350 28.65 17.91 -36.22
CA THR A 350 28.72 17.26 -34.89
C THR A 350 28.60 15.75 -34.97
N LYS A 351 27.95 15.19 -35.97
CA LYS A 351 27.86 13.74 -36.17
C LYS A 351 29.17 13.14 -36.69
N GLN A 352 29.90 13.85 -37.54
CA GLN A 352 31.23 13.42 -38.01
C GLN A 352 32.30 13.44 -36.89
N LEU A 353 32.21 14.41 -35.97
CA LEU A 353 33.12 14.47 -34.79
C LEU A 353 32.87 13.36 -33.74
N LEU A 354 31.69 12.73 -33.74
CA LEU A 354 31.36 11.61 -32.87
C LEU A 354 31.77 10.27 -33.50
N ASP A 355 31.79 10.17 -34.84
CA ASP A 355 32.21 8.97 -35.56
C ASP A 355 33.75 8.81 -35.68
N GLU A 356 34.50 9.93 -35.51
CA GLU A 356 35.98 9.91 -35.52
C GLU A 356 36.65 9.63 -34.15
N LYS A 357 35.86 9.53 -33.07
CA LYS A 357 36.31 9.10 -31.76
C LYS A 357 35.67 7.76 -31.38
N GLY A 358 35.94 6.78 -32.16
CA GLY A 358 35.69 5.37 -31.82
C GLY A 358 36.83 4.75 -30.99
N PRO A 359 36.62 3.50 -30.51
CA PRO A 359 36.43 3.09 -29.10
C PRO A 359 37.67 3.14 -28.25
#